data_6e5bf573c255520898d7562611940bf6
#
_entry.id   6e5bf573c255520898d7562611940bf6
#
_cell.length_a   1.000
_cell.length_b   1.000
_cell.length_c   1.000
_cell.angle_alpha   90.00
_cell.angle_beta   90.00
_cell.angle_gamma   90.00
#
_symmetry.space_group_name_H-M   'P 1'
#
loop_
_entity.id
_entity.type
_entity.pdbx_description
1 polymer ?
#
loop_
_entity_poly.entity_id
_entity_poly.type
_entity_poly.pdbx_seq_one_letter_code
_entity_poly.pdbx_strand_id
1 'polypeptide(L)'
;MNEKEFARLKGTKTEQNLQEAFAGESQARNKYTYFASRAKKDGYVQIANIFEETAANEKEHAKMWYKYLNGGEIGDTEHNL
;
A
#
# COMPACT_ATOMS: atom_id res chain seq x y z
N MET A 1 -8.46 10.94 -12.18
CA MET A 1 -8.71 10.05 -13.35
C MET A 1 -10.16 9.58 -13.33
N ASN A 2 -10.78 9.42 -14.49
CA ASN A 2 -12.13 8.86 -14.61
C ASN A 2 -12.06 7.38 -15.03
N GLU A 3 -13.22 6.72 -15.11
CA GLU A 3 -13.29 5.29 -15.45
C GLU A 3 -12.62 4.95 -16.79
N LYS A 4 -12.75 5.82 -17.79
CA LYS A 4 -12.12 5.60 -19.10
C LYS A 4 -10.59 5.62 -18.99
N GLU A 5 -10.05 6.55 -18.20
CA GLU A 5 -8.61 6.65 -18.00
C GLU A 5 -8.07 5.43 -17.25
N PHE A 6 -8.79 4.97 -16.22
CA PHE A 6 -8.41 3.76 -15.51
C PHE A 6 -8.48 2.53 -16.42
N ALA A 7 -9.50 2.44 -17.24
CA ALA A 7 -9.66 1.32 -18.19
C ALA A 7 -8.51 1.25 -19.21
N ARG A 8 -7.95 2.39 -19.59
CA ARG A 8 -6.80 2.46 -20.50
C ARG A 8 -5.54 1.85 -19.93
N LEU A 9 -5.45 1.68 -18.61
CA LEU A 9 -4.28 1.10 -17.96
C LEU A 9 -4.19 -0.41 -18.17
N LYS A 10 -5.30 -1.09 -18.47
CA LYS A 10 -5.33 -2.55 -18.62
C LYS A 10 -4.37 -3.02 -19.70
N GLY A 11 -3.52 -3.98 -19.36
CA GLY A 11 -2.56 -4.57 -20.28
C GLY A 11 -1.36 -3.69 -20.60
N THR A 12 -1.23 -2.53 -19.97
CA THR A 12 -0.13 -1.60 -20.22
C THR A 12 1.05 -1.83 -19.29
N LYS A 13 2.21 -1.31 -19.68
CA LYS A 13 3.40 -1.27 -18.84
C LYS A 13 3.13 -0.49 -17.55
N THR A 14 2.32 0.56 -17.62
CA THR A 14 1.94 1.36 -16.45
C THR A 14 1.16 0.53 -15.45
N GLU A 15 0.22 -0.31 -15.90
CA GLU A 15 -0.49 -1.22 -15.02
C GLU A 15 0.47 -2.18 -14.32
N GLN A 16 1.38 -2.79 -15.07
CA GLN A 16 2.39 -3.68 -14.51
C GLN A 16 3.24 -2.97 -13.45
N ASN A 17 3.68 -1.75 -13.73
CA ASN A 17 4.47 -0.96 -12.80
C ASN A 17 3.68 -0.63 -11.53
N LEU A 18 2.39 -0.33 -11.65
CA LEU A 18 1.52 -0.07 -10.50
C LEU A 18 1.34 -1.32 -9.64
N GLN A 19 1.22 -2.49 -10.26
CA GLN A 19 1.13 -3.76 -9.53
C GLN A 19 2.41 -4.04 -8.75
N GLU A 20 3.58 -3.81 -9.35
CA GLU A 20 4.87 -3.97 -8.70
C GLU A 20 5.04 -2.96 -7.55
N ALA A 21 4.62 -1.71 -7.75
CA ALA A 21 4.66 -0.69 -6.71
C ALA A 21 3.76 -1.05 -5.53
N PHE A 22 2.54 -1.52 -5.80
CA PHE A 22 1.61 -1.95 -4.77
C PHE A 22 2.20 -3.11 -3.95
N ALA A 23 2.77 -4.10 -4.62
CA ALA A 23 3.38 -5.26 -3.96
C ALA A 23 4.58 -4.83 -3.10
N GLY A 24 5.45 -3.98 -3.63
CA GLY A 24 6.63 -3.50 -2.91
C GLY A 24 6.29 -2.67 -1.69
N GLU A 25 5.34 -1.74 -1.83
CA GLU A 25 4.88 -0.90 -0.72
C GLU A 25 4.19 -1.74 0.36
N SER A 26 3.41 -2.75 -0.04
CA SER A 26 2.73 -3.63 0.89
C SER A 26 3.70 -4.49 1.68
N GLN A 27 4.75 -5.01 1.04
CA GLN A 27 5.81 -5.75 1.71
C GLN A 27 6.56 -4.86 2.69
N ALA A 28 6.91 -3.65 2.28
CA ALA A 28 7.60 -2.69 3.12
C ALA A 28 6.76 -2.34 4.36
N ARG A 29 5.47 -2.10 4.17
CA ARG A 29 4.56 -1.80 5.29
C ARG A 29 4.57 -2.93 6.32
N ASN A 30 4.49 -4.18 5.88
CA ASN A 30 4.50 -5.31 6.80
C ASN A 30 5.82 -5.42 7.54
N LYS A 31 6.94 -5.26 6.86
CA LYS A 31 8.27 -5.28 7.49
C LYS A 31 8.39 -4.20 8.57
N TYR A 32 7.98 -2.97 8.27
CA TYR A 32 8.06 -1.88 9.23
C TYR A 32 7.12 -2.07 10.42
N THR A 33 5.96 -2.70 10.21
CA THR A 33 5.07 -3.08 11.30
C THR A 33 5.74 -4.09 12.23
N TYR A 34 6.41 -5.09 11.68
CA TYR A 34 7.15 -6.08 12.47
C TYR A 34 8.33 -5.44 13.19
N PHE A 35 9.06 -4.56 12.52
CA PHE A 35 10.19 -3.85 13.11
C PHE A 35 9.75 -2.96 14.27
N ALA A 36 8.60 -2.30 14.15
CA ALA A 36 8.04 -1.49 15.22
C ALA A 36 7.73 -2.33 16.47
N SER A 37 7.09 -3.48 16.28
CA SER A 37 6.78 -4.40 17.38
C SER A 37 8.05 -4.85 18.10
N ARG A 38 9.07 -5.21 17.35
CA ARG A 38 10.34 -5.66 17.91
C ARG A 38 11.06 -4.53 18.65
N ALA A 39 11.05 -3.34 18.07
CA ALA A 39 11.68 -2.18 18.70
C ALA A 39 11.03 -1.84 20.04
N LYS A 40 9.69 -1.94 20.13
CA LYS A 40 8.97 -1.75 21.40
C LYS A 40 9.39 -2.79 22.43
N LYS A 41 9.47 -4.05 22.03
CA LYS A 41 9.87 -5.15 22.91
C LYS A 41 11.28 -4.93 23.45
N ASP A 42 12.18 -4.41 22.63
CA ASP A 42 13.56 -4.15 22.98
C ASP A 42 13.75 -2.81 23.73
N GLY A 43 12.69 -2.02 23.91
CA GLY A 43 12.72 -0.77 24.66
C GLY A 43 13.06 0.47 23.84
N TYR A 44 13.11 0.37 22.50
CA TYR A 44 13.42 1.50 21.62
C TYR A 44 12.14 2.19 21.16
N VAL A 45 11.51 2.95 22.07
CA VAL A 45 10.19 3.54 21.81
C VAL A 45 10.20 4.54 20.66
N GLN A 46 11.21 5.42 20.59
CA GLN A 46 11.29 6.41 19.51
C GLN A 46 11.50 5.76 18.16
N ILE A 47 12.34 4.74 18.09
CA ILE A 47 12.58 4.00 16.85
C ILE A 47 11.31 3.26 16.44
N ALA A 48 10.59 2.67 17.40
CA ALA A 48 9.32 2.01 17.14
C ALA A 48 8.30 2.99 16.51
N ASN A 49 8.22 4.21 17.04
CA ASN A 49 7.32 5.23 16.51
C ASN A 49 7.68 5.62 15.07
N ILE A 50 8.96 5.71 14.75
CA ILE A 50 9.42 5.99 13.38
C ILE A 50 9.00 4.85 12.44
N PHE A 51 9.18 3.60 12.86
CA PHE A 51 8.76 2.44 12.04
C PHE A 51 7.24 2.42 11.85
N GLU A 52 6.46 2.72 12.88
CA GLU A 52 4.99 2.79 12.77
C GLU A 52 4.55 3.87 11.79
N GLU A 53 5.15 5.04 11.87
CA GLU A 53 4.87 6.16 10.96
C GLU A 53 5.21 5.80 9.53
N THR A 54 6.36 5.17 9.32
CA THR A 54 6.79 4.71 8.00
C THR A 54 5.82 3.67 7.45
N ALA A 55 5.39 2.72 8.30
CA ALA A 55 4.41 1.70 7.89
C ALA A 55 3.07 2.34 7.49
N ALA A 56 2.63 3.37 8.22
CA ALA A 56 1.41 4.10 7.89
C ALA A 56 1.51 4.82 6.53
N ASN A 57 2.66 5.42 6.24
CA ASN A 57 2.92 6.07 4.96
C ASN A 57 2.91 5.05 3.82
N GLU A 58 3.55 3.89 4.00
CA GLU A 58 3.56 2.82 3.00
C GLU A 58 2.16 2.28 2.74
N LYS A 59 1.33 2.17 3.78
CA LYS A 59 -0.07 1.75 3.65
C LYS A 59 -0.85 2.72 2.77
N GLU A 60 -0.68 4.03 2.97
CA GLU A 60 -1.38 5.04 2.18
C GLU A 60 -0.92 5.03 0.72
N HIS A 61 0.38 4.85 0.47
CA HIS A 61 0.90 4.72 -0.88
C HIS A 61 0.33 3.47 -1.56
N ALA A 62 0.33 2.34 -0.88
CA ALA A 62 -0.21 1.09 -1.42
C ALA A 62 -1.70 1.22 -1.74
N LYS A 63 -2.48 1.89 -0.88
CA LYS A 63 -3.90 2.15 -1.10
C LYS A 63 -4.11 3.00 -2.37
N MET A 64 -3.27 3.99 -2.59
CA MET A 64 -3.34 4.83 -3.78
C MET A 64 -3.09 4.00 -5.04
N TRP A 65 -2.04 3.17 -5.07
CA TRP A 65 -1.75 2.28 -6.21
C TRP A 65 -2.88 1.29 -6.43
N TYR A 66 -3.43 0.74 -5.35
CA TYR A 66 -4.57 -0.17 -5.44
C TYR A 66 -5.78 0.49 -6.11
N LYS A 67 -6.08 1.74 -5.73
CA LYS A 67 -7.17 2.49 -6.35
C LYS A 67 -6.95 2.69 -7.84
N TYR A 68 -5.74 3.04 -8.26
CA TYR A 68 -5.42 3.19 -9.67
C TYR A 68 -5.62 1.90 -10.43
N LEU A 69 -5.30 0.75 -9.83
CA LEU A 69 -5.48 -0.56 -10.45
C LEU A 69 -6.95 -1.00 -10.51
N ASN A 70 -7.81 -0.44 -9.66
CA ASN A 70 -9.20 -0.88 -9.49
C ASN A 70 -10.22 0.23 -9.79
N GLY A 71 -9.97 1.00 -10.83
CA GLY A 71 -10.93 1.98 -11.31
C GLY A 71 -11.16 3.19 -10.42
N GLY A 72 -10.26 3.44 -9.47
CA GLY A 72 -10.32 4.60 -8.58
C GLY A 72 -10.96 4.33 -7.23
N GLU A 73 -11.37 3.09 -6.95
CA GLU A 73 -12.11 2.73 -5.75
C GLU A 73 -11.54 1.49 -5.08
N ILE A 74 -11.85 1.35 -3.80
CA ILE A 74 -11.56 0.11 -3.05
C ILE A 74 -12.61 -0.95 -3.30
N GLY A 75 -13.81 -0.53 -3.68
CA GLY A 75 -14.96 -1.41 -3.79
C GLY A 75 -15.74 -1.49 -2.47
N ASP A 76 -17.01 -1.87 -2.55
CA ASP A 76 -17.81 -2.09 -1.35
C ASP A 76 -17.59 -3.50 -0.78
N THR A 77 -18.21 -3.77 0.35
CA THR A 77 -18.01 -5.04 1.05
C THR A 77 -18.43 -6.25 0.23
N GLU A 78 -19.57 -6.17 -0.46
CA GLU A 78 -20.02 -7.27 -1.31
C GLU A 78 -19.04 -7.56 -2.43
N HIS A 79 -18.57 -6.51 -3.10
CA HIS A 79 -17.59 -6.65 -4.18
C HIS A 79 -16.29 -7.28 -3.69
N ASN A 80 -15.84 -6.91 -2.48
CA ASN A 80 -14.56 -7.38 -1.93
C ASN A 80 -14.65 -8.77 -1.31
N LEU A 81 -15.84 -9.27 -1.02
CA LEU A 81 -16.05 -10.61 -0.53
C LEU A 81 -15.99 -11.62 -1.67
#